data_806ce1c69b108f1d36352d22aed79807
#
_entry.id   806ce1c69b108f1d36352d22aed79807
#
_cell.length_a   1.000
_cell.length_b   1.000
_cell.length_c   1.000
_cell.angle_alpha   90.00
_cell.angle_beta   90.00
_cell.angle_gamma   90.00
#
_symmetry.space_group_name_H-M   'P 1'
#
loop_
_entity.id
_entity.type
_entity.pdbx_description
1 polymer ?
#
loop_
_entity_poly.entity_id
_entity_poly.type
_entity_poly.pdbx_seq_one_letter_code
_entity_poly.pdbx_strand_id
1 'polypeptide(L)'
;MNQETANYIMQRMSQYLDNSQMIKLKDTLDESLRQSDDGILEKSSHELLDMFLATKRLEGRSEKTLFLYRFNIEKMIEKSDKNVCVMNTDDIRGFLSSYQEQNGVSKATVDNVRRNLSSFFKWLEDENYIFKSPLRRIHKIKTTITVRETYADEELEKLRDDCKELRNLAIIDVLNSTGIRVSELVNLDIDDINFEERECVVLGKGDKERIVYFDARTKLHLTKYLRSRKDSNPALFVTIRNPHHRLKSGGVEIMLKKMGEDCTVNHVHPYKFRRTMATTAIDKGMPIEQVQHLLGHEKIDTTLHYAMVKQSNVKMAHKKYIG
;
A
#
# COMPACT_ATOMS: atom_id res chain seq x y z
N MET A 1 26.32 4.63 -27.64
CA MET A 1 26.98 3.59 -28.51
C MET A 1 28.20 4.25 -29.11
N ASN A 2 29.36 3.57 -29.25
CA ASN A 2 30.52 4.18 -29.91
C ASN A 2 30.57 3.81 -31.38
N GLN A 3 31.37 4.55 -32.17
CA GLN A 3 31.49 4.38 -33.62
C GLN A 3 32.02 2.97 -34.01
N GLU A 4 32.90 2.39 -33.17
CA GLU A 4 33.42 1.04 -33.40
C GLU A 4 32.32 -0.02 -33.28
N THR A 5 31.43 0.12 -32.29
CA THR A 5 30.29 -0.78 -32.15
C THR A 5 29.31 -0.66 -33.31
N ALA A 6 29.02 0.54 -33.78
CA ALA A 6 28.18 0.77 -34.97
C ALA A 6 28.78 0.11 -36.23
N ASN A 7 30.05 0.32 -36.46
CA ASN A 7 30.78 -0.29 -37.58
C ASN A 7 30.77 -1.82 -37.48
N TYR A 8 30.97 -2.38 -36.30
CA TYR A 8 30.88 -3.83 -36.09
C TYR A 8 29.48 -4.39 -36.42
N ILE A 9 28.42 -3.69 -35.96
CA ILE A 9 27.03 -4.07 -36.26
C ILE A 9 26.78 -4.04 -37.76
N MET A 10 27.18 -2.95 -38.43
CA MET A 10 27.05 -2.80 -39.87
C MET A 10 27.73 -3.95 -40.63
N GLN A 11 28.96 -4.28 -40.25
CA GLN A 11 29.72 -5.37 -40.86
C GLN A 11 29.05 -6.73 -40.68
N ARG A 12 28.52 -7.01 -39.47
CA ARG A 12 27.86 -8.28 -39.17
C ARG A 12 26.50 -8.41 -39.86
N MET A 13 25.76 -7.31 -40.02
CA MET A 13 24.44 -7.31 -40.63
C MET A 13 24.47 -7.28 -42.16
N SER A 14 25.59 -6.88 -42.76
CA SER A 14 25.73 -6.79 -44.21
C SER A 14 25.49 -8.10 -45.00
N GLN A 15 25.66 -9.24 -44.31
CA GLN A 15 25.40 -10.56 -44.92
C GLN A 15 23.93 -11.02 -44.84
N TYR A 16 23.08 -10.29 -44.10
CA TYR A 16 21.68 -10.64 -43.85
C TYR A 16 20.70 -9.61 -44.41
N LEU A 17 21.15 -8.38 -44.69
CA LEU A 17 20.31 -7.26 -45.09
C LEU A 17 20.63 -6.85 -46.53
N ASP A 18 19.61 -6.46 -47.27
CA ASP A 18 19.78 -5.83 -48.61
C ASP A 18 20.27 -4.38 -48.49
N ASN A 19 20.63 -3.77 -49.63
CA ASN A 19 21.18 -2.41 -49.66
C ASN A 19 20.22 -1.35 -49.06
N SER A 20 18.91 -1.50 -49.30
CA SER A 20 17.90 -0.56 -48.75
C SER A 20 17.77 -0.70 -47.24
N GLN A 21 17.82 -1.92 -46.73
CA GLN A 21 17.79 -2.21 -45.30
C GLN A 21 19.09 -1.76 -44.60
N MET A 22 20.25 -1.92 -45.28
CA MET A 22 21.53 -1.45 -44.78
C MET A 22 21.60 0.08 -44.67
N ILE A 23 21.00 0.81 -45.61
CA ILE A 23 20.90 2.27 -45.55
C ILE A 23 20.06 2.68 -44.31
N LYS A 24 18.88 2.07 -44.14
CA LYS A 24 18.03 2.34 -42.95
C LYS A 24 18.74 2.01 -41.66
N LEU A 25 19.46 0.88 -41.59
CA LEU A 25 20.25 0.52 -40.42
C LEU A 25 21.34 1.55 -40.14
N LYS A 26 22.05 2.00 -41.18
CA LYS A 26 23.06 3.04 -41.04
C LYS A 26 22.47 4.34 -40.51
N ASP A 27 21.38 4.82 -41.13
CA ASP A 27 20.70 6.06 -40.68
C ASP A 27 20.27 5.97 -39.21
N THR A 28 19.70 4.81 -38.80
CA THR A 28 19.31 4.56 -37.40
C THR A 28 20.52 4.55 -36.45
N LEU A 29 21.64 3.94 -36.87
CA LEU A 29 22.86 3.92 -36.06
C LEU A 29 23.51 5.30 -35.97
N ASP A 30 23.54 6.05 -37.08
CA ASP A 30 24.07 7.42 -37.12
C ASP A 30 23.19 8.39 -36.27
N GLU A 31 21.88 8.22 -36.33
CA GLU A 31 20.93 8.95 -35.47
C GLU A 31 21.12 8.61 -33.98
N SER A 32 21.31 7.34 -33.66
CA SER A 32 21.62 6.88 -32.28
C SER A 32 23.00 7.36 -31.81
N LEU A 33 23.97 7.53 -32.69
CA LEU A 33 25.28 8.09 -32.37
C LEU A 33 25.18 9.60 -32.11
N ARG A 34 24.40 10.34 -32.90
CA ARG A 34 24.12 11.76 -32.69
C ARG A 34 23.34 12.02 -31.43
N GLN A 35 22.35 11.21 -31.12
CA GLN A 35 21.57 11.29 -29.88
C GLN A 35 22.39 10.91 -28.63
N SER A 36 23.44 10.09 -28.75
CA SER A 36 24.32 9.77 -27.63
C SER A 36 25.32 10.91 -27.30
N ASP A 37 25.52 11.86 -28.17
CA ASP A 37 26.34 13.07 -27.89
C ASP A 37 25.51 14.23 -27.32
N ASP A 38 24.17 14.26 -27.51
CA ASP A 38 23.30 15.32 -27.02
C ASP A 38 22.35 14.82 -25.91
N GLY A 39 22.79 14.79 -24.65
CA GLY A 39 21.91 15.01 -23.49
C GLY A 39 21.41 13.79 -22.70
N ILE A 40 21.57 12.51 -23.13
CA ILE A 40 21.08 11.35 -22.33
C ILE A 40 22.06 10.98 -21.22
N LEU A 41 23.35 11.23 -21.38
CA LEU A 41 24.38 11.01 -20.36
C LEU A 41 24.58 12.23 -19.44
N GLU A 42 23.94 13.37 -19.72
CA GLU A 42 24.10 14.60 -18.92
C GLU A 42 23.26 14.63 -17.65
N LYS A 43 22.11 13.93 -17.63
CA LYS A 43 21.24 13.95 -16.43
C LYS A 43 21.75 13.02 -15.35
N SER A 44 21.88 13.57 -14.15
CA SER A 44 22.20 12.79 -12.97
C SER A 44 21.04 11.85 -12.60
N SER A 45 21.37 10.77 -11.89
CA SER A 45 20.36 9.84 -11.38
C SER A 45 19.30 10.53 -10.51
N HIS A 46 19.68 11.59 -9.78
CA HIS A 46 18.78 12.37 -8.93
C HIS A 46 17.85 13.27 -9.75
N GLU A 47 18.33 13.90 -10.82
CA GLU A 47 17.48 14.69 -11.73
C GLU A 47 16.43 13.81 -12.40
N LEU A 48 16.79 12.60 -12.85
CA LEU A 48 15.86 11.63 -13.41
C LEU A 48 14.83 11.17 -12.37
N LEU A 49 15.24 10.99 -11.12
CA LEU A 49 14.31 10.68 -10.03
C LEU A 49 13.32 11.82 -9.81
N ASP A 50 13.76 13.07 -9.76
CA ASP A 50 12.88 14.22 -9.58
C ASP A 50 11.89 14.37 -10.74
N MET A 51 12.31 14.16 -11.97
CA MET A 51 11.42 14.14 -13.15
C MET A 51 10.39 13.01 -13.06
N PHE A 52 10.81 11.81 -12.68
CA PHE A 52 9.90 10.69 -12.44
C PHE A 52 8.83 11.04 -11.40
N LEU A 53 9.23 11.61 -10.26
CA LEU A 53 8.31 11.98 -9.19
C LEU A 53 7.34 13.08 -9.63
N ALA A 54 7.79 14.07 -10.43
CA ALA A 54 6.94 15.09 -11.02
C ALA A 54 5.90 14.48 -11.95
N THR A 55 6.31 13.56 -12.85
CA THR A 55 5.40 12.81 -13.72
C THR A 55 4.37 12.02 -12.91
N LYS A 56 4.81 11.30 -11.86
CA LYS A 56 3.90 10.50 -11.03
C LYS A 56 2.93 11.36 -10.20
N ARG A 57 3.32 12.59 -9.84
CA ARG A 57 2.43 13.56 -9.20
C ARG A 57 1.35 14.04 -10.17
N LEU A 58 1.70 14.34 -11.42
CA LEU A 58 0.73 14.70 -12.48
C LEU A 58 -0.23 13.54 -12.77
N GLU A 59 0.24 12.28 -12.68
CA GLU A 59 -0.61 11.08 -12.79
C GLU A 59 -1.55 10.88 -11.58
N GLY A 60 -1.56 11.78 -10.59
CA GLY A 60 -2.44 11.71 -9.41
C GLY A 60 -1.99 10.73 -8.33
N ARG A 61 -0.70 10.39 -8.25
CA ARG A 61 -0.19 9.56 -7.15
C ARG A 61 -0.16 10.35 -5.84
N SER A 62 -0.57 9.71 -4.75
CA SER A 62 -0.56 10.33 -3.42
C SER A 62 0.87 10.66 -2.96
N GLU A 63 1.04 11.74 -2.16
CA GLU A 63 2.33 12.14 -1.61
C GLU A 63 3.00 11.00 -0.81
N LYS A 64 2.22 10.17 -0.12
CA LYS A 64 2.73 8.97 0.56
C LYS A 64 3.36 7.97 -0.41
N THR A 65 2.77 7.79 -1.59
CA THR A 65 3.32 6.92 -2.64
C THR A 65 4.59 7.51 -3.23
N LEU A 66 4.60 8.83 -3.49
CA LEU A 66 5.77 9.55 -4.00
C LEU A 66 6.93 9.49 -3.00
N PHE A 67 6.65 9.64 -1.71
CA PHE A 67 7.66 9.46 -0.65
C PHE A 67 8.28 8.06 -0.70
N LEU A 68 7.47 7.00 -0.85
CA LEU A 68 7.98 5.62 -0.93
C LEU A 68 8.81 5.38 -2.22
N TYR A 69 8.42 5.97 -3.34
CA TYR A 69 9.23 5.93 -4.56
C TYR A 69 10.58 6.60 -4.32
N ARG A 70 10.57 7.85 -3.85
CA ARG A 70 11.78 8.60 -3.54
C ARG A 70 12.70 7.79 -2.63
N PHE A 71 12.20 7.38 -1.48
CA PHE A 71 12.98 6.67 -0.46
C PHE A 71 13.65 5.39 -1.00
N ASN A 72 12.94 4.57 -1.78
CA ASN A 72 13.49 3.31 -2.27
C ASN A 72 14.47 3.52 -3.43
N ILE A 73 14.21 4.49 -4.30
CA ILE A 73 15.07 4.78 -5.45
C ILE A 73 16.35 5.49 -4.99
N GLU A 74 16.26 6.47 -4.09
CA GLU A 74 17.44 7.15 -3.49
C GLU A 74 18.36 6.14 -2.84
N LYS A 75 17.84 5.21 -2.03
CA LYS A 75 18.65 4.13 -1.43
C LYS A 75 19.38 3.28 -2.46
N MET A 76 18.80 3.05 -3.63
CA MET A 76 19.46 2.32 -4.71
C MET A 76 20.56 3.18 -5.35
N ILE A 77 20.29 4.46 -5.61
CA ILE A 77 21.25 5.40 -6.20
C ILE A 77 22.47 5.56 -5.26
N GLU A 78 22.24 5.78 -3.97
CA GLU A 78 23.28 5.97 -2.95
C GLU A 78 24.20 4.74 -2.79
N LYS A 79 23.68 3.54 -3.06
CA LYS A 79 24.46 2.29 -2.98
C LYS A 79 25.16 1.92 -4.27
N SER A 80 25.00 2.69 -5.31
CA SER A 80 25.58 2.42 -6.63
C SER A 80 26.43 3.57 -7.10
N ASP A 81 27.66 3.27 -7.53
CA ASP A 81 28.54 4.26 -8.17
C ASP A 81 28.17 4.50 -9.66
N LYS A 82 27.08 3.85 -10.15
CA LYS A 82 26.63 3.93 -11.53
C LYS A 82 25.43 4.85 -11.71
N ASN A 83 25.40 5.58 -12.83
CA ASN A 83 24.19 6.24 -13.26
C ASN A 83 23.08 5.20 -13.53
N VAL A 84 21.83 5.53 -13.19
CA VAL A 84 20.67 4.62 -13.37
C VAL A 84 20.49 4.18 -14.82
N CYS A 85 20.89 4.98 -15.79
CA CYS A 85 20.78 4.66 -17.21
C CYS A 85 21.73 3.52 -17.67
N VAL A 86 22.79 3.26 -16.93
CA VAL A 86 23.76 2.19 -17.26
C VAL A 86 23.66 0.99 -16.32
N MET A 87 22.74 0.99 -15.38
CA MET A 87 22.49 -0.15 -14.50
C MET A 87 21.93 -1.34 -15.25
N ASN A 88 22.47 -2.53 -14.98
CA ASN A 88 22.01 -3.79 -15.54
C ASN A 88 21.19 -4.61 -14.53
N THR A 89 20.69 -5.77 -14.96
CA THR A 89 19.86 -6.66 -14.11
C THR A 89 20.60 -7.16 -12.87
N ASP A 90 21.91 -7.39 -12.96
CA ASP A 90 22.69 -7.93 -11.85
C ASP A 90 23.02 -6.85 -10.80
N ASP A 91 23.18 -5.59 -11.22
CA ASP A 91 23.26 -4.45 -10.31
C ASP A 91 22.01 -4.37 -9.42
N ILE A 92 20.82 -4.51 -10.02
CA ILE A 92 19.54 -4.46 -9.29
C ILE A 92 19.37 -5.70 -8.39
N ARG A 93 19.75 -6.89 -8.86
CA ARG A 93 19.71 -8.11 -8.01
C ARG A 93 20.62 -7.97 -6.81
N GLY A 94 21.85 -7.49 -7.02
CA GLY A 94 22.81 -7.24 -5.95
C GLY A 94 22.27 -6.26 -4.92
N PHE A 95 21.65 -5.16 -5.38
CA PHE A 95 21.01 -4.20 -4.48
C PHE A 95 19.89 -4.85 -3.66
N LEU A 96 18.95 -5.58 -4.27
CA LEU A 96 17.83 -6.21 -3.58
C LEU A 96 18.27 -7.26 -2.56
N SER A 97 19.31 -8.06 -2.88
CA SER A 97 19.89 -9.03 -1.94
C SER A 97 20.55 -8.35 -0.74
N SER A 98 21.41 -7.36 -1.02
CA SER A 98 22.06 -6.58 0.05
C SER A 98 21.05 -5.82 0.90
N TYR A 99 19.99 -5.29 0.30
CA TYR A 99 18.92 -4.62 1.03
C TYR A 99 18.21 -5.56 2.00
N GLN A 100 17.94 -6.81 1.58
CA GLN A 100 17.33 -7.82 2.43
C GLN A 100 18.23 -8.21 3.60
N GLU A 101 19.50 -8.50 3.34
CA GLU A 101 20.48 -8.97 4.34
C GLU A 101 20.78 -7.90 5.38
N GLN A 102 21.11 -6.68 4.94
CA GLN A 102 21.51 -5.59 5.84
C GLN A 102 20.37 -5.08 6.73
N ASN A 103 19.13 -5.10 6.24
CA ASN A 103 18.01 -4.56 7.00
C ASN A 103 17.15 -5.66 7.66
N GLY A 104 17.45 -6.94 7.48
CA GLY A 104 16.67 -8.05 8.04
C GLY A 104 15.19 -8.04 7.63
N VAL A 105 14.85 -7.46 6.46
CA VAL A 105 13.46 -7.25 6.05
C VAL A 105 12.84 -8.49 5.42
N SER A 106 11.51 -8.56 5.50
CA SER A 106 10.75 -9.66 4.92
C SER A 106 10.83 -9.67 3.38
N LYS A 107 10.67 -10.85 2.77
CA LYS A 107 10.54 -11.01 1.31
C LYS A 107 9.44 -10.12 0.71
N ALA A 108 8.34 -9.89 1.44
CA ALA A 108 7.27 -8.99 1.00
C ALA A 108 7.74 -7.52 0.92
N THR A 109 8.59 -7.09 1.86
CA THR A 109 9.20 -5.75 1.84
C THR A 109 10.13 -5.62 0.63
N VAL A 110 10.96 -6.63 0.36
CA VAL A 110 11.85 -6.63 -0.82
C VAL A 110 11.04 -6.58 -2.12
N ASP A 111 9.92 -7.33 -2.22
CA ASP A 111 9.04 -7.25 -3.40
C ASP A 111 8.39 -5.88 -3.57
N ASN A 112 8.09 -5.16 -2.48
CA ASN A 112 7.61 -3.78 -2.55
C ASN A 112 8.69 -2.84 -3.11
N VAL A 113 9.94 -2.96 -2.63
CA VAL A 113 11.08 -2.22 -3.19
C VAL A 113 11.24 -2.52 -4.68
N ARG A 114 11.28 -3.82 -5.06
CA ARG A 114 11.34 -4.23 -6.46
C ARG A 114 10.25 -3.58 -7.32
N ARG A 115 8.99 -3.51 -6.83
CA ARG A 115 7.88 -2.86 -7.56
C ARG A 115 8.09 -1.37 -7.74
N ASN A 116 8.63 -0.69 -6.74
CA ASN A 116 8.92 0.74 -6.84
C ASN A 116 10.03 0.99 -7.87
N LEU A 117 11.12 0.21 -7.82
CA LEU A 117 12.18 0.27 -8.82
C LEU A 117 11.66 -0.08 -10.22
N SER A 118 10.79 -1.09 -10.35
CA SER A 118 10.18 -1.47 -11.63
C SER A 118 9.35 -0.34 -12.24
N SER A 119 8.66 0.46 -11.42
CA SER A 119 7.92 1.63 -11.90
C SER A 119 8.86 2.71 -12.43
N PHE A 120 10.00 2.94 -11.76
CA PHE A 120 11.00 3.92 -12.16
C PHE A 120 11.70 3.53 -13.46
N PHE A 121 12.27 2.32 -13.51
CA PHE A 121 12.97 1.85 -14.71
C PHE A 121 12.04 1.63 -15.92
N LYS A 122 10.75 1.36 -15.68
CA LYS A 122 9.77 1.36 -16.75
C LYS A 122 9.56 2.77 -17.32
N TRP A 123 9.45 3.77 -16.43
CA TRP A 123 9.33 5.17 -16.85
C TRP A 123 10.58 5.62 -17.62
N LEU A 124 11.80 5.25 -17.17
CA LEU A 124 13.03 5.53 -17.92
C LEU A 124 13.01 4.91 -19.32
N GLU A 125 12.45 3.70 -19.46
CA GLU A 125 12.28 3.03 -20.76
C GLU A 125 11.22 3.73 -21.63
N ASP A 126 10.08 4.09 -21.04
CA ASP A 126 8.97 4.77 -21.73
C ASP A 126 9.38 6.18 -22.22
N GLU A 127 10.26 6.88 -21.47
CA GLU A 127 10.83 8.21 -21.83
C GLU A 127 12.12 8.11 -22.66
N ASN A 128 12.51 6.91 -23.10
CA ASN A 128 13.70 6.64 -23.91
C ASN A 128 15.05 7.00 -23.26
N TYR A 129 15.13 7.14 -21.92
CA TYR A 129 16.42 7.28 -21.22
C TYR A 129 17.21 5.97 -21.21
N ILE A 130 16.53 4.83 -21.28
CA ILE A 130 17.14 3.51 -21.41
C ILE A 130 16.40 2.69 -22.47
N PHE A 131 17.15 1.87 -23.21
CA PHE A 131 16.57 1.03 -24.26
C PHE A 131 15.65 -0.07 -23.68
N LYS A 132 16.02 -0.63 -22.50
CA LYS A 132 15.30 -1.75 -21.89
C LYS A 132 15.47 -1.78 -20.39
N SER A 133 14.36 -1.85 -19.68
CA SER A 133 14.37 -1.93 -18.22
C SER A 133 15.11 -3.18 -17.70
N PRO A 134 16.09 -3.02 -16.79
CA PRO A 134 16.82 -4.14 -16.19
C PRO A 134 15.93 -5.02 -15.30
N LEU A 135 14.75 -4.52 -14.87
CA LEU A 135 13.82 -5.27 -14.04
C LEU A 135 12.92 -6.24 -14.81
N ARG A 136 12.93 -6.25 -16.15
CA ARG A 136 12.14 -7.21 -16.95
C ARG A 136 12.41 -8.68 -16.60
N ARG A 137 13.64 -9.00 -16.17
CA ARG A 137 14.08 -10.35 -15.79
C ARG A 137 14.01 -10.62 -14.28
N ILE A 138 13.50 -9.66 -13.49
CA ILE A 138 13.34 -9.78 -12.03
C ILE A 138 11.86 -9.97 -11.73
N HIS A 139 11.46 -11.22 -11.58
CA HIS A 139 10.06 -11.58 -11.33
C HIS A 139 9.65 -11.30 -9.89
N LYS A 140 8.33 -11.36 -9.64
CA LYS A 140 7.74 -11.25 -8.31
C LYS A 140 8.39 -12.24 -7.34
N ILE A 141 8.80 -11.75 -6.18
CA ILE A 141 9.36 -12.59 -5.12
C ILE A 141 8.21 -13.38 -4.48
N LYS A 142 8.34 -14.71 -4.48
CA LYS A 142 7.35 -15.57 -3.82
C LYS A 142 7.38 -15.35 -2.33
N THR A 143 6.23 -14.99 -1.77
CA THR A 143 6.03 -14.84 -0.33
C THR A 143 5.07 -15.91 0.16
N THR A 144 5.29 -16.44 1.34
CA THR A 144 4.35 -17.36 1.98
C THR A 144 3.08 -16.60 2.33
N ILE A 145 1.93 -17.16 1.97
CA ILE A 145 0.64 -16.66 2.44
C ILE A 145 0.46 -17.17 3.86
N THR A 146 0.62 -16.29 4.83
CA THR A 146 0.34 -16.61 6.23
C THR A 146 -1.08 -16.22 6.58
N VAL A 147 -1.81 -17.13 7.23
CA VAL A 147 -3.08 -16.80 7.88
C VAL A 147 -2.78 -15.80 8.98
N ARG A 148 -3.27 -14.60 8.85
CA ARG A 148 -3.07 -13.59 9.88
C ARG A 148 -4.17 -13.72 10.92
N GLU A 149 -3.80 -13.65 12.19
CA GLU A 149 -4.70 -13.80 13.33
C GLU A 149 -5.80 -12.71 13.38
N THR A 150 -6.96 -13.11 13.86
CA THR A 150 -8.07 -12.24 14.28
C THR A 150 -8.08 -12.14 15.80
N TYR A 151 -8.87 -11.23 16.35
CA TYR A 151 -9.12 -11.25 17.79
C TYR A 151 -10.09 -12.38 18.12
N ALA A 152 -9.88 -13.05 19.26
CA ALA A 152 -10.91 -13.81 19.94
C ALA A 152 -11.91 -12.84 20.62
N ASP A 153 -13.13 -13.32 20.89
CA ASP A 153 -14.15 -12.49 21.53
C ASP A 153 -13.70 -12.05 22.94
N GLU A 154 -13.03 -12.92 23.67
CA GLU A 154 -12.48 -12.65 25.00
C GLU A 154 -11.37 -11.58 24.96
N GLU A 155 -10.55 -11.58 23.91
CA GLU A 155 -9.52 -10.54 23.74
C GLU A 155 -10.13 -9.16 23.51
N LEU A 156 -11.25 -9.09 22.77
CA LEU A 156 -11.97 -7.84 22.54
C LEU A 156 -12.63 -7.31 23.80
N GLU A 157 -13.28 -8.19 24.58
CA GLU A 157 -13.89 -7.80 25.86
C GLU A 157 -12.81 -7.33 26.84
N LYS A 158 -11.69 -8.03 26.94
CA LYS A 158 -10.56 -7.63 27.78
C LYS A 158 -10.01 -6.24 27.42
N LEU A 159 -9.87 -5.94 26.12
CA LEU A 159 -9.48 -4.60 25.66
C LEU A 159 -10.49 -3.53 26.05
N ARG A 160 -11.79 -3.86 26.11
CA ARG A 160 -12.86 -2.93 26.53
C ARG A 160 -12.86 -2.70 28.03
N ASP A 161 -12.80 -3.78 28.80
CA ASP A 161 -12.90 -3.74 30.28
C ASP A 161 -11.72 -3.00 30.90
N ASP A 162 -10.51 -3.20 30.36
CA ASP A 162 -9.31 -2.51 30.85
C ASP A 162 -9.18 -1.07 30.32
N CYS A 163 -10.08 -0.63 29.41
CA CYS A 163 -10.01 0.69 28.80
C CYS A 163 -10.56 1.78 29.70
N LYS A 164 -9.69 2.58 30.32
CA LYS A 164 -10.06 3.67 31.23
C LYS A 164 -10.57 4.94 30.54
N GLU A 165 -10.20 5.15 29.29
CA GLU A 165 -10.46 6.37 28.53
C GLU A 165 -11.67 6.19 27.60
N LEU A 166 -12.73 6.99 27.79
CA LEU A 166 -13.94 6.93 26.96
C LEU A 166 -13.65 7.08 25.46
N ARG A 167 -12.70 7.95 25.12
CA ARG A 167 -12.26 8.13 23.73
C ARG A 167 -11.70 6.83 23.15
N ASN A 168 -10.81 6.18 23.87
CA ASN A 168 -10.13 4.96 23.40
C ASN A 168 -11.13 3.81 23.27
N LEU A 169 -12.06 3.70 24.19
CA LEU A 169 -13.15 2.72 24.15
C LEU A 169 -14.04 2.93 22.91
N ALA A 170 -14.42 4.19 22.63
CA ALA A 170 -15.19 4.52 21.44
C ALA A 170 -14.42 4.19 20.15
N ILE A 171 -13.09 4.43 20.10
CA ILE A 171 -12.24 4.08 18.96
C ILE A 171 -12.24 2.56 18.70
N ILE A 172 -12.06 1.75 19.77
CA ILE A 172 -12.08 0.28 19.66
C ILE A 172 -13.40 -0.19 19.06
N ASP A 173 -14.52 0.31 19.57
CA ASP A 173 -15.83 -0.14 19.12
C ASP A 173 -16.13 0.31 17.69
N VAL A 174 -15.79 1.53 17.31
CA VAL A 174 -15.92 1.98 15.92
C VAL A 174 -15.09 1.11 14.98
N LEU A 175 -13.81 0.85 15.30
CA LEU A 175 -12.96 -0.02 14.50
C LEU A 175 -13.51 -1.44 14.38
N ASN A 176 -14.00 -2.00 15.48
CA ASN A 176 -14.50 -3.38 15.52
C ASN A 176 -15.87 -3.53 14.83
N SER A 177 -16.75 -2.56 15.00
CA SER A 177 -18.11 -2.63 14.44
C SER A 177 -18.14 -2.31 12.95
N THR A 178 -17.39 -1.29 12.50
CA THR A 178 -17.44 -0.79 11.11
C THR A 178 -16.37 -1.41 10.21
N GLY A 179 -15.25 -1.84 10.78
CA GLY A 179 -14.09 -2.31 10.03
C GLY A 179 -13.42 -1.24 9.15
N ILE A 180 -13.62 0.05 9.42
CA ILE A 180 -13.00 1.15 8.65
C ILE A 180 -11.48 1.16 8.79
N ARG A 181 -10.81 1.84 7.85
CA ARG A 181 -9.36 2.04 7.93
C ARG A 181 -9.05 3.12 8.97
N VAL A 182 -7.87 3.03 9.61
CA VAL A 182 -7.45 4.05 10.58
C VAL A 182 -7.40 5.45 9.98
N SER A 183 -7.05 5.58 8.70
CA SER A 183 -7.07 6.86 7.99
C SER A 183 -8.50 7.41 7.80
N GLU A 184 -9.47 6.54 7.57
CA GLU A 184 -10.88 6.92 7.48
C GLU A 184 -11.40 7.34 8.87
N LEU A 185 -11.08 6.57 9.92
CA LEU A 185 -11.45 6.88 11.31
C LEU A 185 -11.02 8.29 11.74
N VAL A 186 -9.76 8.66 11.49
CA VAL A 186 -9.21 9.95 11.96
C VAL A 186 -9.70 11.15 11.17
N ASN A 187 -10.23 10.91 9.95
CA ASN A 187 -10.79 11.95 9.11
C ASN A 187 -12.27 12.23 9.38
N LEU A 188 -12.98 11.36 10.13
CA LEU A 188 -14.37 11.58 10.48
C LEU A 188 -14.54 12.85 11.32
N ASP A 189 -15.59 13.60 10.98
CA ASP A 189 -16.15 14.67 11.78
C ASP A 189 -17.37 14.19 12.58
N ILE A 190 -17.80 14.95 13.57
CA ILE A 190 -18.99 14.61 14.39
C ILE A 190 -20.23 14.56 13.50
N ASP A 191 -20.31 15.48 12.54
CA ASP A 191 -21.46 15.61 11.62
C ASP A 191 -21.56 14.46 10.60
N ASP A 192 -20.48 13.68 10.39
CA ASP A 192 -20.51 12.48 9.54
C ASP A 192 -21.28 11.32 10.16
N ILE A 193 -21.66 11.42 11.45
CA ILE A 193 -22.27 10.33 12.23
C ILE A 193 -23.78 10.50 12.31
N ASN A 194 -24.51 9.58 11.70
CA ASN A 194 -25.94 9.45 11.90
C ASN A 194 -26.22 8.49 13.06
N PHE A 195 -26.51 9.04 14.24
CA PHE A 195 -26.77 8.25 15.44
C PHE A 195 -28.13 7.52 15.40
N GLU A 196 -29.10 8.01 14.65
CA GLU A 196 -30.42 7.38 14.55
C GLU A 196 -30.32 6.08 13.77
N GLU A 197 -29.81 6.16 12.55
CA GLU A 197 -29.61 5.01 11.64
C GLU A 197 -28.38 4.17 11.98
N ARG A 198 -27.51 4.66 12.88
CA ARG A 198 -26.24 4.01 13.28
C ARG A 198 -25.31 3.79 12.09
N GLU A 199 -25.11 4.81 11.31
CA GLU A 199 -24.26 4.78 10.12
C GLU A 199 -23.35 6.01 10.08
N CYS A 200 -22.29 5.92 9.30
CA CYS A 200 -21.46 7.06 8.94
C CYS A 200 -20.92 6.93 7.51
N VAL A 201 -20.71 8.09 6.88
CA VAL A 201 -20.09 8.17 5.57
C VAL A 201 -18.58 8.24 5.75
N VAL A 202 -17.84 7.38 5.06
CA VAL A 202 -16.37 7.39 5.09
C VAL A 202 -15.80 7.58 3.68
N LEU A 203 -14.77 8.41 3.59
CA LEU A 203 -14.06 8.69 2.36
C LEU A 203 -12.91 7.68 2.17
N GLY A 204 -13.05 6.80 1.18
CA GLY A 204 -12.07 5.78 0.86
C GLY A 204 -10.95 6.26 -0.08
N LYS A 205 -10.14 5.32 -0.55
CA LYS A 205 -9.09 5.60 -1.53
C LYS A 205 -9.70 6.09 -2.85
N GLY A 206 -9.17 7.22 -3.39
CA GLY A 206 -9.65 7.82 -4.64
C GLY A 206 -10.96 8.57 -4.48
N ASP A 207 -11.16 9.18 -3.31
CA ASP A 207 -12.31 10.02 -2.96
C ASP A 207 -13.68 9.36 -3.17
N LYS A 208 -13.71 8.02 -3.02
CA LYS A 208 -14.96 7.26 -3.09
C LYS A 208 -15.61 7.19 -1.71
N GLU A 209 -16.80 7.75 -1.60
CA GLU A 209 -17.61 7.64 -0.40
C GLU A 209 -18.26 6.26 -0.29
N ARG A 210 -18.41 5.79 0.94
CA ARG A 210 -19.25 4.65 1.27
C ARG A 210 -19.86 4.80 2.65
N ILE A 211 -21.05 4.24 2.81
CA ILE A 211 -21.72 4.15 4.10
C ILE A 211 -21.19 2.91 4.83
N VAL A 212 -20.91 3.06 6.12
CA VAL A 212 -20.59 1.97 7.04
C VAL A 212 -21.51 2.02 8.25
N TYR A 213 -21.76 0.90 8.87
CA TYR A 213 -22.76 0.74 9.93
C TYR A 213 -22.07 0.35 11.24
N PHE A 214 -22.59 0.85 12.36
CA PHE A 214 -22.10 0.51 13.69
C PHE A 214 -23.20 0.00 14.61
N ASP A 215 -22.81 -0.82 15.57
CA ASP A 215 -23.75 -1.47 16.48
C ASP A 215 -24.22 -0.54 17.63
N ALA A 216 -25.16 -1.02 18.42
CA ALA A 216 -25.74 -0.27 19.55
C ALA A 216 -24.68 0.04 20.63
N ARG A 217 -23.72 -0.84 20.87
CA ARG A 217 -22.62 -0.63 21.83
C ARG A 217 -21.76 0.55 21.39
N THR A 218 -21.36 0.59 20.13
CA THR A 218 -20.60 1.69 19.52
C THR A 218 -21.34 3.02 19.68
N LYS A 219 -22.67 3.06 19.39
CA LYS A 219 -23.52 4.25 19.61
C LYS A 219 -23.43 4.75 21.06
N LEU A 220 -23.55 3.85 22.03
CA LEU A 220 -23.51 4.21 23.47
C LEU A 220 -22.15 4.79 23.87
N HIS A 221 -21.04 4.15 23.43
CA HIS A 221 -19.70 4.60 23.81
C HIS A 221 -19.30 5.88 23.08
N LEU A 222 -19.66 6.04 21.81
CA LEU A 222 -19.49 7.32 21.09
C LEU A 222 -20.25 8.45 21.78
N THR A 223 -21.53 8.22 22.14
CA THR A 223 -22.34 9.22 22.83
C THR A 223 -21.74 9.61 24.18
N LYS A 224 -21.27 8.64 24.96
CA LYS A 224 -20.58 8.91 26.24
C LYS A 224 -19.31 9.72 26.03
N TYR A 225 -18.49 9.35 25.05
CA TYR A 225 -17.26 10.07 24.71
C TYR A 225 -17.57 11.52 24.30
N LEU A 226 -18.49 11.74 23.37
CA LEU A 226 -18.82 13.08 22.87
C LEU A 226 -19.37 13.97 23.98
N ARG A 227 -20.22 13.44 24.89
CA ARG A 227 -20.71 14.18 26.07
C ARG A 227 -19.60 14.55 27.07
N SER A 228 -18.50 13.80 27.11
CA SER A 228 -17.36 14.07 27.97
C SER A 228 -16.41 15.13 27.41
N ARG A 229 -16.52 15.48 26.11
CA ARG A 229 -15.69 16.49 25.48
C ARG A 229 -16.03 17.89 25.98
N LYS A 230 -14.98 18.70 26.10
CA LYS A 230 -15.08 20.12 26.54
C LYS A 230 -14.52 21.08 25.51
N ASP A 231 -14.17 20.58 24.30
CA ASP A 231 -13.64 21.34 23.19
C ASP A 231 -14.70 21.53 22.10
N SER A 232 -14.40 22.42 21.13
CA SER A 232 -15.28 22.71 19.99
C SER A 232 -14.71 22.20 18.66
N ASN A 233 -13.71 21.29 18.69
CA ASN A 233 -13.11 20.76 17.46
C ASN A 233 -14.13 19.88 16.73
N PRO A 234 -14.39 20.07 15.42
CA PRO A 234 -15.36 19.28 14.66
C PRO A 234 -14.95 17.81 14.49
N ALA A 235 -13.65 17.49 14.62
CA ALA A 235 -13.18 16.11 14.46
C ALA A 235 -13.85 15.15 15.43
N LEU A 236 -14.28 13.98 14.95
CA LEU A 236 -14.88 12.94 15.81
C LEU A 236 -13.94 12.54 16.94
N PHE A 237 -12.65 12.34 16.65
CA PHE A 237 -11.65 11.97 17.64
C PHE A 237 -10.52 12.99 17.76
N VAL A 238 -10.28 13.44 18.98
CA VAL A 238 -9.24 14.44 19.30
C VAL A 238 -8.21 13.91 20.29
N THR A 239 -7.08 14.62 20.40
CA THR A 239 -6.06 14.32 21.41
C THR A 239 -6.61 14.58 22.83
N ILE A 240 -6.15 13.82 23.84
CA ILE A 240 -6.58 13.98 25.23
C ILE A 240 -6.04 15.29 25.83
N ARG A 241 -4.83 15.69 25.44
CA ARG A 241 -4.16 16.87 25.98
C ARG A 241 -4.53 18.12 25.17
N ASN A 242 -4.59 19.26 25.85
CA ASN A 242 -4.72 20.57 25.22
C ASN A 242 -3.49 20.92 24.34
N PRO A 243 -3.71 21.59 23.19
CA PRO A 243 -5.00 21.87 22.59
C PRO A 243 -5.54 20.60 21.91
N HIS A 244 -6.84 20.32 22.04
CA HIS A 244 -7.49 19.12 21.53
C HIS A 244 -7.49 19.09 19.99
N HIS A 245 -6.36 18.68 19.41
CA HIS A 245 -6.22 18.55 17.95
C HIS A 245 -6.87 17.27 17.44
N ARG A 246 -7.28 17.28 16.16
CA ARG A 246 -7.69 16.04 15.46
C ARG A 246 -6.64 14.94 15.67
N LEU A 247 -7.08 13.77 16.04
CA LEU A 247 -6.22 12.60 16.27
C LEU A 247 -5.65 12.13 14.93
N LYS A 248 -4.35 11.80 14.88
CA LYS A 248 -3.69 11.26 13.70
C LYS A 248 -3.59 9.74 13.76
N SER A 249 -3.48 9.07 12.60
CA SER A 249 -3.36 7.60 12.52
C SER A 249 -2.27 7.03 13.42
N GLY A 250 -1.08 7.65 13.45
CA GLY A 250 0.00 7.22 14.36
C GLY A 250 -0.36 7.31 15.84
N GLY A 251 -1.18 8.31 16.23
CA GLY A 251 -1.67 8.42 17.59
C GLY A 251 -2.62 7.27 17.98
N VAL A 252 -3.48 6.83 17.05
CA VAL A 252 -4.34 5.65 17.24
C VAL A 252 -3.50 4.38 17.35
N GLU A 253 -2.50 4.20 16.48
CA GLU A 253 -1.63 3.01 16.48
C GLU A 253 -0.82 2.90 17.78
N ILE A 254 -0.24 4.00 18.25
CA ILE A 254 0.52 4.05 19.52
C ILE A 254 -0.43 3.74 20.70
N MET A 255 -1.61 4.33 20.71
CA MET A 255 -2.62 4.09 21.76
C MET A 255 -3.02 2.61 21.81
N LEU A 256 -3.34 2.01 20.66
CA LEU A 256 -3.73 0.60 20.57
C LEU A 256 -2.60 -0.35 20.98
N LYS A 257 -1.36 -0.05 20.54
CA LYS A 257 -0.18 -0.81 20.96
C LYS A 257 -0.02 -0.82 22.49
N LYS A 258 -0.08 0.37 23.10
CA LYS A 258 0.01 0.49 24.57
C LYS A 258 -1.11 -0.27 25.28
N MET A 259 -2.36 -0.18 24.82
CA MET A 259 -3.47 -0.93 25.39
C MET A 259 -3.24 -2.43 25.30
N GLY A 260 -2.70 -2.94 24.16
CA GLY A 260 -2.37 -4.34 24.03
C GLY A 260 -1.31 -4.79 25.02
N GLU A 261 -0.29 -3.96 25.26
CA GLU A 261 0.75 -4.23 26.26
C GLU A 261 0.15 -4.26 27.68
N ASP A 262 -0.69 -3.29 28.03
CA ASP A 262 -1.34 -3.19 29.33
C ASP A 262 -2.29 -4.39 29.61
N CYS A 263 -3.03 -4.87 28.57
CA CYS A 263 -3.99 -5.97 28.69
C CYS A 263 -3.39 -7.34 28.35
N THR A 264 -2.11 -7.46 28.05
CA THR A 264 -1.47 -8.72 27.59
C THR A 264 -2.14 -9.32 26.33
N VAL A 265 -2.68 -8.47 25.45
CA VAL A 265 -3.23 -8.87 24.14
C VAL A 265 -2.21 -8.55 23.05
N ASN A 266 -1.76 -9.57 22.32
CA ASN A 266 -0.71 -9.42 21.33
C ASN A 266 -1.18 -8.72 20.05
N HIS A 267 -0.30 -7.89 19.48
CA HIS A 267 -0.48 -7.28 18.16
C HIS A 267 -1.78 -6.48 18.02
N VAL A 268 -2.09 -5.61 19.00
CA VAL A 268 -3.27 -4.72 18.90
C VAL A 268 -2.99 -3.62 17.88
N HIS A 269 -3.71 -3.68 16.76
CA HIS A 269 -3.51 -2.81 15.61
C HIS A 269 -4.83 -2.58 14.84
N PRO A 270 -5.09 -1.40 14.26
CA PRO A 270 -6.36 -1.10 13.57
C PRO A 270 -6.74 -2.12 12.50
N TYR A 271 -5.77 -2.62 11.75
CA TYR A 271 -6.03 -3.59 10.70
C TYR A 271 -6.47 -4.97 11.23
N LYS A 272 -6.10 -5.34 12.47
CA LYS A 272 -6.56 -6.59 13.10
C LYS A 272 -8.07 -6.50 13.43
N PHE A 273 -8.59 -5.34 13.87
CA PHE A 273 -10.03 -5.11 14.06
C PHE A 273 -10.80 -5.27 12.76
N ARG A 274 -10.35 -4.62 11.69
CA ARG A 274 -10.98 -4.72 10.38
C ARG A 274 -11.03 -6.16 9.86
N ARG A 275 -9.96 -6.92 10.08
CA ARG A 275 -9.93 -8.34 9.72
C ARG A 275 -10.89 -9.16 10.58
N THR A 276 -10.91 -8.93 11.88
CA THR A 276 -11.82 -9.61 12.81
C THR A 276 -13.27 -9.38 12.40
N MET A 277 -13.66 -8.13 12.16
CA MET A 277 -15.02 -7.81 11.68
C MET A 277 -15.34 -8.56 10.39
N ALA A 278 -14.47 -8.50 9.39
CA ALA A 278 -14.68 -9.16 8.10
C ALA A 278 -14.82 -10.68 8.24
N THR A 279 -13.92 -11.31 9.00
CA THR A 279 -13.96 -12.77 9.24
C THR A 279 -15.22 -13.15 10.01
N THR A 280 -15.58 -12.42 11.06
CA THR A 280 -16.80 -12.65 11.85
C THR A 280 -18.07 -12.49 11.01
N ALA A 281 -18.11 -11.47 10.12
CA ALA A 281 -19.26 -11.26 9.23
C ALA A 281 -19.43 -12.45 8.27
N ILE A 282 -18.35 -12.94 7.66
CA ILE A 282 -18.37 -14.10 6.78
C ILE A 282 -18.74 -15.38 7.57
N ASP A 283 -18.16 -15.57 8.74
CA ASP A 283 -18.46 -16.73 9.61
C ASP A 283 -19.94 -16.76 10.05
N LYS A 284 -20.58 -15.58 10.20
CA LYS A 284 -22.01 -15.43 10.47
C LYS A 284 -22.89 -15.54 9.23
N GLY A 285 -22.32 -15.75 8.05
CA GLY A 285 -23.04 -16.00 6.81
C GLY A 285 -23.31 -14.77 5.93
N MET A 286 -22.66 -13.62 6.21
CA MET A 286 -22.74 -12.48 5.31
C MET A 286 -22.08 -12.80 3.96
N PRO A 287 -22.75 -12.58 2.82
CA PRO A 287 -22.16 -12.77 1.50
C PRO A 287 -20.86 -11.96 1.33
N ILE A 288 -19.86 -12.56 0.69
CA ILE A 288 -18.53 -11.96 0.55
C ILE A 288 -18.55 -10.64 -0.23
N GLU A 289 -19.50 -10.50 -1.17
CA GLU A 289 -19.71 -9.28 -1.94
C GLU A 289 -20.19 -8.13 -1.06
N GLN A 290 -21.04 -8.43 -0.07
CA GLN A 290 -21.49 -7.44 0.91
C GLN A 290 -20.36 -7.03 1.83
N VAL A 291 -19.52 -7.98 2.28
CA VAL A 291 -18.31 -7.67 3.07
C VAL A 291 -17.31 -6.86 2.24
N GLN A 292 -17.13 -7.18 0.96
CA GLN A 292 -16.32 -6.40 0.04
C GLN A 292 -16.79 -4.95 -0.04
N HIS A 293 -18.09 -4.73 -0.19
CA HIS A 293 -18.71 -3.41 -0.27
C HIS A 293 -18.52 -2.62 1.03
N LEU A 294 -18.82 -3.21 2.20
CA LEU A 294 -18.60 -2.59 3.52
C LEU A 294 -17.16 -2.15 3.71
N LEU A 295 -16.21 -3.01 3.31
CA LEU A 295 -14.80 -2.72 3.44
C LEU A 295 -14.30 -1.73 2.37
N GLY A 296 -15.01 -1.51 1.28
CA GLY A 296 -14.55 -0.70 0.15
C GLY A 296 -13.30 -1.29 -0.50
N HIS A 297 -13.33 -2.59 -0.82
CA HIS A 297 -12.28 -3.25 -1.59
C HIS A 297 -12.64 -3.22 -3.07
N GLU A 298 -11.76 -2.63 -3.90
CA GLU A 298 -11.95 -2.61 -5.36
C GLU A 298 -11.89 -4.00 -5.98
N LYS A 299 -11.10 -4.91 -5.39
CA LYS A 299 -10.91 -6.28 -5.87
C LYS A 299 -11.40 -7.28 -4.82
N ILE A 300 -12.20 -8.24 -5.26
CA ILE A 300 -12.73 -9.30 -4.40
C ILE A 300 -11.63 -10.16 -3.79
N ASP A 301 -10.51 -10.35 -4.50
CA ASP A 301 -9.34 -11.10 -4.01
C ASP A 301 -8.84 -10.59 -2.67
N THR A 302 -8.95 -9.26 -2.42
CA THR A 302 -8.57 -8.67 -1.14
C THR A 302 -9.49 -9.14 -0.01
N THR A 303 -10.78 -9.36 -0.30
CA THR A 303 -11.77 -9.85 0.68
C THR A 303 -11.66 -11.36 0.86
N LEU A 304 -11.34 -12.11 -0.21
CA LEU A 304 -11.12 -13.55 -0.17
C LEU A 304 -10.01 -13.96 0.83
N HIS A 305 -9.03 -13.10 1.08
CA HIS A 305 -8.03 -13.35 2.13
C HIS A 305 -8.63 -13.45 3.54
N TYR A 306 -9.83 -12.91 3.78
CA TYR A 306 -10.55 -13.07 5.05
C TYR A 306 -11.46 -14.29 5.06
N ALA A 307 -11.90 -14.73 3.88
CA ALA A 307 -12.74 -15.90 3.66
C ALA A 307 -11.91 -17.18 3.53
N MET A 308 -10.78 -17.31 4.26
CA MET A 308 -10.09 -18.60 4.29
C MET A 308 -11.08 -19.64 4.80
N VAL A 309 -11.54 -20.47 3.86
CA VAL A 309 -12.63 -21.42 4.04
C VAL A 309 -12.28 -22.38 5.18
N LYS A 310 -12.83 -22.12 6.37
CA LYS A 310 -12.80 -23.13 7.43
C LYS A 310 -13.66 -24.29 6.95
N GLN A 311 -13.14 -25.51 7.05
CA GLN A 311 -13.88 -26.73 6.67
C GLN A 311 -15.25 -26.82 7.38
N SER A 312 -15.34 -26.25 8.59
CA SER A 312 -16.60 -26.12 9.33
C SER A 312 -17.65 -25.29 8.61
N ASN A 313 -17.24 -24.19 7.96
CA ASN A 313 -18.15 -23.32 7.23
C ASN A 313 -18.67 -23.99 5.95
N VAL A 314 -17.82 -24.74 5.26
CA VAL A 314 -18.24 -25.57 4.11
C VAL A 314 -19.28 -26.60 4.54
N LYS A 315 -19.04 -27.29 5.66
CA LYS A 315 -19.98 -28.28 6.20
C LYS A 315 -21.33 -27.68 6.59
N MET A 316 -21.31 -26.48 7.21
CA MET A 316 -22.56 -25.77 7.56
C MET A 316 -23.31 -25.28 6.33
N ALA A 317 -22.60 -24.72 5.36
CA ALA A 317 -23.19 -24.28 4.09
C ALA A 317 -23.77 -25.46 3.33
N HIS A 318 -23.05 -26.57 3.23
CA HIS A 318 -23.57 -27.80 2.59
C HIS A 318 -24.87 -28.25 3.23
N LYS A 319 -24.91 -28.35 4.58
CA LYS A 319 -26.14 -28.72 5.30
C LYS A 319 -27.30 -27.74 5.08
N LYS A 320 -26.98 -26.44 4.94
CA LYS A 320 -28.03 -25.40 4.77
C LYS A 320 -28.62 -25.36 3.37
N TYR A 321 -27.81 -25.61 2.35
CA TYR A 321 -28.21 -25.34 0.94
C TYR A 321 -28.39 -26.61 0.09
N ILE A 322 -27.86 -27.75 0.55
CA ILE A 322 -27.90 -28.98 -0.25
C ILE A 322 -28.68 -30.10 0.49
N GLY A 323 -28.80 -30.04 1.80
CA GLY A 323 -29.56 -30.98 2.59
C GLY A 323 -28.79 -31.35 3.84
#